data_9c428aa104cc84fc1c21d55ca37ef2af
#
_entry.id   9c428aa104cc84fc1c21d55ca37ef2af
#
_cell.length_a   1.000
_cell.length_b   1.000
_cell.length_c   1.000
_cell.angle_alpha   90.00
_cell.angle_beta   90.00
_cell.angle_gamma   90.00
#
_symmetry.space_group_name_H-M   'P 1'
#
loop_
_entity.id
_entity.type
_entity.pdbx_description
1 polymer ?
#
loop_
_entity_poly.entity_id
_entity_poly.type
_entity_poly.pdbx_seq_one_letter_code
_entity_poly.pdbx_strand_id
1 'polypeptide(L)'
;MKKFIFVILIFFACSCENFNRKTPIPDTPVSMELHLLRDAPELISIGNYKIYTKPPYIYQYIGFGGILLFHDFNDEISAFDLACPHETNNSIRVDSLDAAGIVTCRKCLTSYDVSFGLGHPINGVSRFGLRKYKVRASGDIIRITRN
;
A
#
# COMPACT_ATOMS: atom_id res chain seq x y z
N MET A 1 -42.10 -28.01 -42.21
CA MET A 1 -41.60 -28.21 -40.85
C MET A 1 -40.34 -27.34 -40.65
N LYS A 2 -40.51 -26.19 -40.04
CA LYS A 2 -39.40 -25.22 -39.79
C LYS A 2 -38.83 -25.51 -38.41
N LYS A 3 -37.58 -25.98 -38.36
CA LYS A 3 -36.84 -26.18 -37.08
C LYS A 3 -36.37 -24.82 -36.60
N PHE A 4 -36.94 -24.31 -35.50
CA PHE A 4 -36.43 -23.17 -34.74
C PHE A 4 -35.23 -23.60 -33.95
N ILE A 5 -34.04 -23.13 -34.34
CA ILE A 5 -32.81 -23.27 -33.54
C ILE A 5 -32.79 -22.09 -32.58
N PHE A 6 -33.06 -22.38 -31.31
CA PHE A 6 -32.93 -21.41 -30.21
C PHE A 6 -31.42 -21.36 -29.83
N VAL A 7 -30.76 -20.33 -30.33
CA VAL A 7 -29.39 -20.04 -29.90
C VAL A 7 -29.46 -19.29 -28.56
N ILE A 8 -29.22 -20.04 -27.47
CA ILE A 8 -29.08 -19.46 -26.13
C ILE A 8 -27.69 -18.79 -26.08
N LEU A 9 -27.69 -17.47 -26.22
CA LEU A 9 -26.52 -16.62 -26.01
C LEU A 9 -26.30 -16.50 -24.50
N ILE A 10 -25.42 -17.33 -23.94
CA ILE A 10 -24.99 -17.19 -22.54
C ILE A 10 -24.07 -15.99 -22.46
N PHE A 11 -24.61 -14.86 -22.00
CA PHE A 11 -23.82 -13.72 -21.60
C PHE A 11 -23.06 -14.10 -20.31
N PHE A 12 -21.81 -14.44 -20.46
CA PHE A 12 -20.87 -14.41 -19.33
C PHE A 12 -20.69 -12.96 -18.93
N ALA A 13 -21.49 -12.52 -17.96
CA ALA A 13 -21.21 -11.29 -17.25
C ALA A 13 -19.91 -11.50 -16.46
N CYS A 14 -18.80 -11.08 -17.05
CA CYS A 14 -17.53 -10.94 -16.33
C CYS A 14 -17.75 -9.82 -15.32
N SER A 15 -18.15 -10.19 -14.10
CA SER A 15 -18.21 -9.27 -12.96
C SER A 15 -16.77 -8.89 -12.61
N CYS A 16 -16.28 -7.80 -13.18
CA CYS A 16 -15.10 -7.13 -12.64
C CYS A 16 -15.51 -6.60 -11.26
N GLU A 17 -15.21 -7.35 -10.22
CA GLU A 17 -15.26 -6.81 -8.86
C GLU A 17 -14.31 -5.62 -8.82
N ASN A 18 -14.88 -4.42 -8.72
CA ASN A 18 -14.12 -3.20 -8.48
C ASN A 18 -13.33 -3.37 -7.19
N PHE A 19 -12.01 -3.59 -7.31
CA PHE A 19 -11.07 -3.79 -6.21
C PHE A 19 -10.86 -2.51 -5.36
N ASN A 20 -11.71 -1.52 -5.55
CA ASN A 20 -11.66 -0.25 -4.82
C ASN A 20 -12.38 -0.35 -3.45
N ARG A 21 -12.13 -1.44 -2.70
CA ARG A 21 -12.65 -1.57 -1.35
C ARG A 21 -11.86 -0.64 -0.44
N LYS A 22 -12.56 0.32 0.14
CA LYS A 22 -12.00 1.23 1.15
C LYS A 22 -11.36 0.40 2.27
N THR A 23 -10.08 0.62 2.50
CA THR A 23 -9.34 -0.07 3.56
C THR A 23 -10.00 0.13 4.93
N PRO A 24 -10.06 -0.90 5.80
CA PRO A 24 -10.60 -0.79 7.16
C PRO A 24 -9.67 -0.04 8.12
N ILE A 25 -8.45 0.27 7.72
CA ILE A 25 -7.50 1.05 8.54
C ILE A 25 -8.12 2.42 8.84
N PRO A 26 -8.17 2.85 10.13
CA PRO A 26 -8.71 4.14 10.53
C PRO A 26 -8.04 5.31 9.83
N ASP A 27 -8.83 6.36 9.55
CA ASP A 27 -8.35 7.58 8.93
C ASP A 27 -7.70 8.51 9.98
N THR A 28 -6.46 8.22 10.33
CA THR A 28 -5.66 8.99 11.28
C THR A 28 -4.84 10.06 10.57
N PRO A 29 -4.45 11.15 11.26
CA PRO A 29 -3.64 12.20 10.67
C PRO A 29 -2.32 11.67 10.11
N VAL A 30 -1.96 12.15 8.92
CA VAL A 30 -0.65 11.97 8.30
C VAL A 30 -0.16 13.31 7.79
N SER A 31 0.99 13.72 8.28
CA SER A 31 1.69 14.92 7.84
C SER A 31 3.17 14.72 8.13
N MET A 32 3.93 14.34 7.13
CA MET A 32 5.35 14.09 7.27
C MET A 32 6.11 14.73 6.12
N GLU A 33 7.19 15.44 6.45
CA GLU A 33 8.12 16.04 5.50
C GLU A 33 9.52 15.51 5.80
N LEU A 34 10.22 15.07 4.77
CA LEU A 34 11.56 14.50 4.85
C LEU A 34 12.45 15.11 3.79
N HIS A 35 13.72 15.29 4.11
CA HIS A 35 14.79 15.50 3.15
C HIS A 35 15.40 14.14 2.79
N LEU A 36 15.30 13.73 1.54
CA LEU A 36 15.77 12.42 1.08
C LEU A 36 17.22 12.16 1.46
N LEU A 37 18.11 13.09 1.13
CA LEU A 37 19.55 12.93 1.39
C LEU A 37 19.90 12.85 2.88
N ARG A 38 19.13 13.50 3.75
CA ARG A 38 19.38 13.55 5.17
C ARG A 38 18.64 12.52 5.97
N ASP A 39 17.33 12.36 5.69
CA ASP A 39 16.41 11.61 6.56
C ASP A 39 16.13 10.21 6.04
N ALA A 40 16.29 9.97 4.72
CA ALA A 40 16.02 8.69 4.08
C ALA A 40 16.91 8.44 2.84
N PRO A 41 18.24 8.49 2.94
CA PRO A 41 19.14 8.34 1.80
C PRO A 41 19.02 6.98 1.10
N GLU A 42 18.55 5.94 1.79
CA GLU A 42 18.24 4.65 1.18
C GLU A 42 17.19 4.71 0.09
N LEU A 43 16.24 5.67 0.17
CA LEU A 43 15.18 5.86 -0.83
C LEU A 43 15.65 6.51 -2.14
N ILE A 44 16.94 6.82 -2.29
CA ILE A 44 17.51 7.30 -3.55
C ILE A 44 17.56 6.18 -4.60
N SER A 45 17.70 4.93 -4.15
CA SER A 45 17.79 3.78 -5.03
C SER A 45 16.47 3.02 -5.11
N ILE A 46 16.05 2.69 -6.33
CA ILE A 46 14.85 1.88 -6.63
C ILE A 46 14.95 0.54 -5.88
N GLY A 47 13.83 0.06 -5.36
CA GLY A 47 13.73 -1.18 -4.60
C GLY A 47 14.08 -1.04 -3.12
N ASN A 48 14.55 0.12 -2.69
CA ASN A 48 14.84 0.38 -1.28
C ASN A 48 13.63 0.97 -0.53
N TYR A 49 13.64 0.82 0.79
CA TYR A 49 12.55 1.24 1.64
C TYR A 49 13.02 1.84 2.96
N LYS A 50 12.12 2.58 3.59
CA LYS A 50 12.27 3.14 4.94
C LYS A 50 10.99 2.93 5.73
N ILE A 51 11.13 2.51 7.00
CA ILE A 51 10.01 2.33 7.92
C ILE A 51 10.10 3.36 9.05
N TYR A 52 8.97 4.02 9.30
CA TYR A 52 8.81 4.93 10.44
C TYR A 52 7.70 4.40 11.36
N THR A 53 8.09 3.90 12.53
CA THR A 53 7.16 3.48 13.61
C THR A 53 6.93 4.57 14.64
N LYS A 54 7.72 5.64 14.57
CA LYS A 54 7.60 6.89 15.33
C LYS A 54 7.85 8.07 14.40
N PRO A 55 7.20 9.23 14.62
CA PRO A 55 7.47 10.40 13.81
C PRO A 55 8.94 10.83 13.97
N PRO A 56 9.64 11.17 12.87
CA PRO A 56 11.02 11.65 12.94
C PRO A 56 11.14 13.01 13.64
N TYR A 57 10.09 13.82 13.59
CA TYR A 57 10.01 15.11 14.24
C TYR A 57 8.71 15.26 15.05
N ILE A 58 8.76 15.94 16.18
CA ILE A 58 7.68 16.01 17.18
C ILE A 58 6.35 16.57 16.65
N TYR A 59 6.41 17.38 15.60
CA TYR A 59 5.24 18.01 14.98
C TYR A 59 4.65 17.21 13.80
N GLN A 60 5.16 16.00 13.55
CA GLN A 60 4.72 15.16 12.44
C GLN A 60 3.81 14.02 12.90
N TYR A 61 2.97 13.56 11.97
CA TYR A 61 2.01 12.48 12.18
C TYR A 61 2.22 11.39 11.14
N ILE A 62 2.22 10.14 11.56
CA ILE A 62 2.59 8.98 10.73
C ILE A 62 1.46 7.96 10.55
N GLY A 63 0.22 8.39 10.66
CA GLY A 63 -0.93 7.50 10.43
C GLY A 63 -1.25 6.59 11.62
N PHE A 64 -1.87 5.43 11.32
CA PHE A 64 -2.38 4.52 12.32
C PHE A 64 -1.32 3.53 12.83
N GLY A 65 -0.62 2.83 11.93
CA GLY A 65 0.40 1.84 12.27
C GLY A 65 1.85 2.33 12.09
N GLY A 66 2.04 3.51 11.54
CA GLY A 66 3.33 4.00 11.06
C GLY A 66 3.36 4.06 9.54
N ILE A 67 4.50 4.40 8.97
CA ILE A 67 4.64 4.57 7.52
C ILE A 67 5.74 3.67 6.97
N LEU A 68 5.42 2.93 5.91
CA LEU A 68 6.35 2.32 4.98
C LEU A 68 6.52 3.26 3.79
N LEU A 69 7.74 3.71 3.53
CA LEU A 69 8.14 4.35 2.29
C LEU A 69 8.90 3.34 1.44
N PHE A 70 8.56 3.26 0.17
CA PHE A 70 9.21 2.36 -0.78
C PHE A 70 9.50 3.11 -2.08
N HIS A 71 10.72 3.06 -2.57
CA HIS A 71 11.06 3.54 -3.91
C HIS A 71 10.72 2.43 -4.89
N ASP A 72 9.57 2.57 -5.54
CA ASP A 72 8.97 1.53 -6.36
C ASP A 72 9.62 1.41 -7.75
N PHE A 73 9.26 0.35 -8.48
CA PHE A 73 9.87 0.06 -9.78
C PHE A 73 9.37 0.95 -10.91
N ASN A 74 8.43 1.88 -10.64
CA ASN A 74 8.08 2.98 -11.54
C ASN A 74 8.94 4.23 -11.33
N ASP A 75 9.98 4.15 -10.48
CA ASP A 75 10.82 5.29 -10.09
C ASP A 75 10.04 6.37 -9.31
N GLU A 76 9.05 5.93 -8.51
CA GLU A 76 8.26 6.79 -7.64
C GLU A 76 8.39 6.37 -6.17
N ILE A 77 8.30 7.32 -5.25
CA ILE A 77 8.23 7.00 -3.82
C ILE A 77 6.76 6.81 -3.44
N SER A 78 6.43 5.60 -3.04
CA SER A 78 5.13 5.20 -2.53
C SER A 78 5.13 5.15 -1.00
N ALA A 79 4.00 5.50 -0.38
CA ALA A 79 3.82 5.51 1.06
C ALA A 79 2.58 4.72 1.48
N PHE A 80 2.74 3.83 2.47
CA PHE A 80 1.67 2.99 2.99
C PHE A 80 1.62 3.02 4.51
N ASP A 81 0.44 2.84 5.10
CA ASP A 81 0.31 2.54 6.52
C ASP A 81 0.86 1.14 6.80
N LEU A 82 1.62 1.01 7.87
CA LEU A 82 2.20 -0.27 8.30
C LEU A 82 1.16 -1.22 8.90
N ALA A 83 0.01 -0.72 9.39
CA ALA A 83 -0.98 -1.60 9.99
C ALA A 83 -1.57 -2.57 8.97
N CYS A 84 -1.66 -3.84 9.38
CA CYS A 84 -2.28 -4.87 8.54
C CYS A 84 -3.79 -4.61 8.40
N PRO A 85 -4.33 -4.48 7.16
CA PRO A 85 -5.76 -4.23 6.95
C PRO A 85 -6.67 -5.34 7.47
N HIS A 86 -6.19 -6.59 7.50
CA HIS A 86 -6.96 -7.71 8.04
C HIS A 86 -7.10 -7.63 9.56
N GLU A 87 -6.03 -7.26 10.25
CA GLU A 87 -5.98 -7.23 11.72
C GLU A 87 -6.57 -5.94 12.30
N THR A 88 -6.53 -4.83 11.55
CA THR A 88 -7.02 -3.50 11.94
C THR A 88 -6.52 -3.07 13.34
N ASN A 89 -5.24 -3.34 13.60
CA ASN A 89 -4.57 -3.06 14.87
C ASN A 89 -3.23 -2.36 14.59
N ASN A 90 -3.00 -1.22 15.25
CA ASN A 90 -1.79 -0.40 15.03
C ASN A 90 -0.48 -1.06 15.49
N SER A 91 -0.58 -2.09 16.35
CA SER A 91 0.59 -2.86 16.81
C SER A 91 0.89 -4.06 15.93
N ILE A 92 -0.04 -4.47 15.05
CA ILE A 92 0.13 -5.58 14.12
C ILE A 92 0.43 -5.02 12.74
N ARG A 93 1.71 -4.99 12.43
CA ARG A 93 2.26 -4.35 11.25
C ARG A 93 2.67 -5.35 10.20
N VAL A 94 2.64 -4.91 8.96
CA VAL A 94 3.35 -5.58 7.88
C VAL A 94 4.83 -5.27 8.02
N ASP A 95 5.66 -6.25 7.73
CA ASP A 95 7.12 -6.15 7.79
C ASP A 95 7.73 -7.10 6.74
N SER A 96 9.03 -7.35 6.86
CA SER A 96 9.72 -8.33 6.00
C SER A 96 9.54 -8.04 4.51
N LEU A 97 9.79 -6.78 4.11
CA LEU A 97 9.85 -6.42 2.70
C LEU A 97 11.01 -7.16 2.04
N ASP A 98 10.71 -7.87 0.97
CA ASP A 98 11.71 -8.56 0.14
C ASP A 98 12.17 -7.74 -1.06
N ALA A 99 13.16 -8.27 -1.79
CA ALA A 99 13.72 -7.60 -2.98
C ALA A 99 12.74 -7.51 -4.16
N ALA A 100 11.63 -8.25 -4.12
CA ALA A 100 10.58 -8.18 -5.14
C ALA A 100 9.53 -7.09 -4.82
N GLY A 101 9.64 -6.42 -3.69
CA GLY A 101 8.65 -5.43 -3.25
C GLY A 101 7.41 -6.07 -2.62
N ILE A 102 7.58 -7.22 -1.98
CA ILE A 102 6.50 -7.92 -1.27
C ILE A 102 6.67 -7.73 0.23
N VAL A 103 5.63 -7.26 0.90
CA VAL A 103 5.60 -7.09 2.35
C VAL A 103 4.53 -7.99 2.97
N THR A 104 4.85 -8.61 4.11
CA THR A 104 3.99 -9.65 4.70
C THR A 104 3.60 -9.30 6.14
N CYS A 105 2.36 -9.57 6.51
CA CYS A 105 1.89 -9.55 7.90
C CYS A 105 2.22 -10.86 8.58
N ARG A 106 3.04 -10.84 9.61
CA ARG A 106 3.44 -12.06 10.33
C ARG A 106 2.30 -12.74 11.09
N LYS A 107 1.21 -12.03 11.38
CA LYS A 107 0.10 -12.60 12.13
C LYS A 107 -0.88 -13.36 11.22
N CYS A 108 -1.39 -12.71 10.18
CA CYS A 108 -2.36 -13.34 9.26
C CYS A 108 -1.73 -13.93 8.01
N LEU A 109 -0.42 -13.79 7.84
CA LEU A 109 0.39 -14.29 6.71
C LEU A 109 -0.07 -13.78 5.35
N THR A 110 -0.83 -12.68 5.33
CA THR A 110 -1.17 -12.01 4.07
C THR A 110 0.04 -11.23 3.55
N SER A 111 0.36 -11.45 2.28
CA SER A 111 1.40 -10.73 1.55
C SER A 111 0.78 -9.68 0.64
N TYR A 112 1.43 -8.52 0.57
CA TYR A 112 0.99 -7.35 -0.21
C TYR A 112 2.09 -6.94 -1.16
N ASP A 113 1.71 -6.64 -2.40
CA ASP A 113 2.63 -6.17 -3.43
C ASP A 113 2.67 -4.63 -3.41
N VAL A 114 3.84 -4.08 -3.07
CA VAL A 114 4.12 -2.64 -3.11
C VAL A 114 5.05 -2.26 -4.26
N SER A 115 5.49 -3.23 -5.07
CA SER A 115 6.51 -3.08 -6.11
C SER A 115 6.22 -1.98 -7.13
N PHE A 116 4.93 -1.76 -7.45
CA PHE A 116 4.46 -0.70 -8.35
C PHE A 116 3.54 0.29 -7.64
N GLY A 117 3.70 0.47 -6.35
CA GLY A 117 2.99 1.46 -5.55
C GLY A 117 1.51 1.18 -5.31
N LEU A 118 1.02 -0.06 -5.48
CA LEU A 118 -0.41 -0.40 -5.35
C LEU A 118 -0.79 -0.89 -3.96
N GLY A 119 0.04 -1.72 -3.32
CA GLY A 119 -0.21 -2.25 -1.98
C GLY A 119 -1.37 -3.25 -1.89
N HIS A 120 -1.68 -3.96 -3.00
CA HIS A 120 -2.76 -4.93 -3.02
C HIS A 120 -2.33 -6.29 -2.43
N PRO A 121 -3.25 -7.07 -1.82
CA PRO A 121 -2.94 -8.41 -1.34
C PRO A 121 -2.76 -9.36 -2.52
N ILE A 122 -1.69 -10.15 -2.48
CA ILE A 122 -1.39 -11.18 -3.50
C ILE A 122 -1.54 -12.60 -2.97
N ASN A 123 -1.51 -12.76 -1.65
CA ASN A 123 -1.69 -14.05 -0.98
C ASN A 123 -2.21 -13.82 0.44
N GLY A 124 -2.93 -14.80 1.00
CA GLY A 124 -3.43 -14.77 2.37
C GLY A 124 -4.91 -14.45 2.48
N VAL A 125 -5.34 -14.05 3.67
CA VAL A 125 -6.77 -13.92 4.03
C VAL A 125 -7.33 -12.51 3.89
N SER A 126 -6.49 -11.48 3.74
CA SER A 126 -6.95 -10.11 3.59
C SER A 126 -7.63 -9.89 2.24
N ARG A 127 -8.76 -9.19 2.27
CA ARG A 127 -9.48 -8.72 1.08
C ARG A 127 -9.25 -7.25 0.79
N PHE A 128 -8.43 -6.58 1.60
CA PHE A 128 -8.16 -5.16 1.53
C PHE A 128 -6.68 -4.93 1.27
N GLY A 129 -6.37 -3.95 0.43
CA GLY A 129 -5.01 -3.46 0.24
C GLY A 129 -4.53 -2.63 1.42
N LEU A 130 -3.22 -2.41 1.47
CA LEU A 130 -2.61 -1.45 2.39
C LEU A 130 -3.21 -0.06 2.18
N ARG A 131 -3.34 0.71 3.26
CA ARG A 131 -3.74 2.11 3.15
C ARG A 131 -2.60 2.89 2.52
N LYS A 132 -2.82 3.42 1.32
CA LYS A 132 -1.86 4.27 0.60
C LYS A 132 -2.03 5.72 1.02
N TYR A 133 -0.92 6.43 1.14
CA TYR A 133 -0.85 7.86 1.39
C TYR A 133 -0.39 8.60 0.14
N LYS A 134 -0.72 9.88 0.08
CA LYS A 134 -0.28 10.74 -1.01
C LYS A 134 1.14 11.20 -0.76
N VAL A 135 2.02 10.99 -1.74
CA VAL A 135 3.40 11.48 -1.73
C VAL A 135 3.54 12.58 -2.77
N ARG A 136 4.22 13.65 -2.41
CA ARG A 136 4.63 14.72 -3.31
C ARG A 136 6.11 14.97 -3.13
N ALA A 137 6.87 14.77 -4.22
CA ALA A 137 8.29 15.06 -4.26
C ALA A 137 8.53 16.44 -4.90
N SER A 138 9.46 17.19 -4.36
CA SER A 138 9.93 18.46 -4.89
C SER A 138 11.43 18.60 -4.59
N GLY A 139 12.26 18.27 -5.58
CA GLY A 139 13.70 18.13 -5.38
C GLY A 139 14.02 17.08 -4.31
N ASP A 140 14.80 17.46 -3.32
CA ASP A 140 15.20 16.61 -2.18
C ASP A 140 14.13 16.46 -1.09
N ILE A 141 13.00 17.17 -1.21
CA ILE A 141 11.95 17.16 -0.19
C ILE A 141 10.80 16.27 -0.64
N ILE A 142 10.40 15.32 0.21
CA ILE A 142 9.18 14.56 0.06
C ILE A 142 8.19 14.91 1.17
N ARG A 143 6.92 15.08 0.77
CA ARG A 143 5.79 15.33 1.66
C ARG A 143 4.80 14.22 1.56
N ILE A 144 4.48 13.63 2.70
CA ILE A 144 3.49 12.55 2.83
C ILE A 144 2.28 13.12 3.55
N THR A 145 1.12 12.97 2.90
CA THR A 145 -0.15 13.46 3.43
C THR A 145 -1.23 12.40 3.28
N ARG A 146 -2.33 12.60 3.99
CA ARG A 146 -3.55 11.82 3.78
C ARG A 146 -4.07 12.02 2.35
N ASN A 147 -4.67 10.98 1.77
CA ASN A 147 -5.40 11.06 0.50
C ASN A 147 -6.69 11.84 0.64
#